data_6063e3f1d8d3255fed292f1d21fa9c76
#
_entry.id   6063e3f1d8d3255fed292f1d21fa9c76
#
_cell.length_a   1.000
_cell.length_b   1.000
_cell.length_c   1.000
_cell.angle_alpha   90.00
_cell.angle_beta   90.00
_cell.angle_gamma   90.00
#
_symmetry.space_group_name_H-M   'P 1'
#
loop_
_entity.id
_entity.type
_entity.pdbx_description
1 polymer ?
#
loop_
_entity_poly.entity_id
_entity_poly.type
_entity_poly.pdbx_seq_one_letter_code
_entity_poly.pdbx_strand_id
1 'polypeptide(L)'
;AIGLCVNNDVNVTTYTCIVNDAQGCFDTVTYTLSQPEELIATTVLVESVDCFGASTGKIKAEVSGGNNPPPYTYQWNNNVTTPNNYNIIAGNYVVIVTDDKGCTDTAEIILEEPTLLTVTISESDVSCFGYDDGEITAIVSGGTPEPGIPPTYFYLWDDPAGQTTQTASSLSPD
;
A
#
# COMPACT_ATOMS: atom_id res chain seq x y z
N ALA A 1 -52.87 -9.41 -13.31
CA ALA A 1 -51.42 -9.27 -13.01
C ALA A 1 -50.66 -9.92 -14.14
N ILE A 2 -50.03 -9.11 -15.00
CA ILE A 2 -49.18 -9.60 -16.08
C ILE A 2 -47.82 -9.90 -15.46
N GLY A 3 -47.39 -11.16 -15.58
CA GLY A 3 -46.12 -11.58 -15.02
C GLY A 3 -44.96 -10.85 -15.70
N LEU A 4 -44.17 -10.11 -14.91
CA LEU A 4 -42.90 -9.55 -15.34
C LEU A 4 -41.93 -10.71 -15.63
N CYS A 5 -41.49 -10.84 -16.87
CA CYS A 5 -40.37 -11.71 -17.19
C CYS A 5 -39.07 -11.00 -16.77
N VAL A 6 -38.47 -11.43 -15.70
CA VAL A 6 -37.15 -10.97 -15.26
C VAL A 6 -36.11 -11.80 -16.03
N ASN A 7 -35.35 -11.17 -16.91
CA ASN A 7 -34.12 -11.78 -17.41
C ASN A 7 -33.09 -11.80 -16.26
N ASN A 8 -32.46 -12.95 -16.07
CA ASN A 8 -31.47 -13.15 -14.98
C ASN A 8 -30.11 -12.44 -15.20
N ASP A 9 -30.03 -11.50 -16.13
CA ASP A 9 -28.86 -10.63 -16.22
C ASP A 9 -28.96 -9.59 -15.11
N VAL A 10 -28.02 -9.65 -14.18
CA VAL A 10 -28.01 -8.86 -12.93
C VAL A 10 -28.05 -7.35 -13.13
N ASN A 11 -27.81 -6.87 -14.37
CA ASN A 11 -27.71 -5.44 -14.68
C ASN A 11 -28.72 -4.94 -15.71
N VAL A 12 -29.70 -5.77 -16.13
CA VAL A 12 -30.63 -5.42 -17.21
C VAL A 12 -32.03 -5.91 -16.90
N THR A 13 -33.03 -5.01 -16.90
CA THR A 13 -34.44 -5.35 -16.73
C THR A 13 -35.27 -4.79 -17.89
N THR A 14 -36.03 -5.65 -18.57
CA THR A 14 -36.94 -5.25 -19.67
C THR A 14 -38.35 -5.09 -19.13
N TYR A 15 -38.93 -3.92 -19.34
CA TYR A 15 -40.32 -3.59 -19.02
C TYR A 15 -41.14 -3.58 -20.29
N THR A 16 -42.34 -4.16 -20.21
CA THR A 16 -43.31 -4.17 -21.32
C THR A 16 -44.57 -3.43 -20.87
N CYS A 17 -44.98 -2.46 -21.65
CA CYS A 17 -46.27 -1.81 -21.50
C CYS A 17 -47.20 -2.26 -22.61
N ILE A 18 -48.38 -2.73 -22.24
CA ILE A 18 -49.48 -3.11 -23.18
C ILE A 18 -50.61 -2.11 -22.95
N VAL A 19 -51.06 -1.49 -24.02
CA VAL A 19 -52.17 -0.55 -24.04
C VAL A 19 -53.31 -1.15 -24.85
N ASN A 20 -54.51 -1.20 -24.27
CA ASN A 20 -55.74 -1.69 -24.96
C ASN A 20 -56.71 -0.52 -25.11
N ASP A 21 -57.45 -0.48 -26.24
CA ASP A 21 -58.61 0.40 -26.42
C ASP A 21 -59.89 -0.26 -25.87
N ALA A 22 -61.01 0.47 -25.94
CA ALA A 22 -62.32 -0.01 -25.48
C ALA A 22 -62.92 -1.11 -26.37
N GLN A 23 -62.41 -1.31 -27.58
CA GLN A 23 -62.78 -2.35 -28.53
C GLN A 23 -61.88 -3.59 -28.46
N GLY A 24 -60.85 -3.56 -27.61
CA GLY A 24 -59.93 -4.67 -27.39
C GLY A 24 -58.73 -4.69 -28.36
N CYS A 25 -58.53 -3.65 -29.18
CA CYS A 25 -57.26 -3.50 -29.92
C CYS A 25 -56.14 -3.16 -28.98
N PHE A 26 -54.96 -3.73 -29.16
CA PHE A 26 -53.81 -3.50 -28.28
C PHE A 26 -52.55 -3.18 -29.08
N ASP A 27 -51.65 -2.45 -28.41
CA ASP A 27 -50.30 -2.23 -28.84
C ASP A 27 -49.33 -2.43 -27.66
N THR A 28 -48.06 -2.75 -27.95
CA THR A 28 -47.07 -3.06 -26.95
C THR A 28 -45.78 -2.30 -27.22
N VAL A 29 -45.21 -1.74 -26.16
CA VAL A 29 -43.88 -1.15 -26.18
C VAL A 29 -43.00 -1.79 -25.10
N THR A 30 -41.77 -2.07 -25.43
CA THR A 30 -40.78 -2.60 -24.50
C THR A 30 -39.64 -1.58 -24.30
N TYR A 31 -39.15 -1.48 -23.05
CA TYR A 31 -37.99 -0.70 -22.72
C TYR A 31 -37.08 -1.48 -21.77
N THR A 32 -35.79 -1.47 -22.08
CA THR A 32 -34.78 -2.16 -21.28
C THR A 32 -33.98 -1.13 -20.46
N LEU A 33 -34.05 -1.26 -19.14
CA LEU A 33 -33.22 -0.52 -18.22
C LEU A 33 -31.96 -1.32 -17.95
N SER A 34 -30.81 -0.65 -18.03
CA SER A 34 -29.52 -1.20 -17.63
C SER A 34 -28.92 -0.31 -16.53
N GLN A 35 -28.18 -0.92 -15.62
CA GLN A 35 -27.34 -0.20 -14.67
C GLN A 35 -25.87 -0.46 -14.99
N PRO A 36 -24.97 0.48 -14.66
CA PRO A 36 -23.54 0.23 -14.80
C PRO A 36 -23.07 -0.88 -13.84
N GLU A 37 -21.90 -1.42 -14.10
CA GLU A 37 -21.21 -2.29 -13.14
C GLU A 37 -20.91 -1.52 -11.84
N GLU A 38 -20.82 -2.24 -10.73
CA GLU A 38 -20.43 -1.65 -9.44
C GLU A 38 -19.05 -1.00 -9.56
N LEU A 39 -18.93 0.23 -9.07
CA LEU A 39 -17.64 0.90 -8.95
C LEU A 39 -16.88 0.22 -7.80
N ILE A 40 -15.70 -0.31 -8.10
CA ILE A 40 -14.83 -0.98 -7.12
C ILE A 40 -13.46 -0.32 -7.15
N ALA A 41 -13.07 0.23 -6.00
CA ALA A 41 -11.74 0.74 -5.74
C ALA A 41 -10.92 -0.29 -4.96
N THR A 42 -9.65 -0.42 -5.30
CA THR A 42 -8.67 -1.23 -4.57
C THR A 42 -7.38 -0.47 -4.42
N THR A 43 -6.55 -0.87 -3.45
CA THR A 43 -5.23 -0.28 -3.23
C THR A 43 -4.15 -1.31 -3.41
N VAL A 44 -3.02 -0.89 -3.97
CA VAL A 44 -1.85 -1.75 -4.24
C VAL A 44 -0.61 -1.09 -3.63
N LEU A 45 0.17 -1.87 -2.88
CA LEU A 45 1.51 -1.50 -2.46
C LEU A 45 2.44 -1.59 -3.67
N VAL A 46 3.08 -0.46 -4.02
CA VAL A 46 4.06 -0.39 -5.11
C VAL A 46 5.48 -0.51 -4.56
N GLU A 47 5.76 0.19 -3.45
CA GLU A 47 7.06 0.18 -2.80
C GLU A 47 6.90 0.47 -1.30
N SER A 48 7.53 -0.32 -0.46
CA SER A 48 7.56 -0.13 1.00
C SER A 48 8.44 1.07 1.38
N VAL A 49 8.33 1.52 2.62
CA VAL A 49 9.25 2.51 3.18
C VAL A 49 10.60 1.86 3.46
N ASP A 50 11.70 2.45 2.99
CA ASP A 50 13.05 1.87 3.09
C ASP A 50 13.64 1.92 4.49
N CYS A 51 13.41 3.03 5.21
CA CYS A 51 13.97 3.27 6.53
C CYS A 51 12.91 3.87 7.46
N PHE A 52 13.08 3.67 8.76
CA PHE A 52 12.22 4.26 9.78
C PHE A 52 12.12 5.79 9.59
N GLY A 53 10.88 6.30 9.49
CA GLY A 53 10.55 7.72 9.30
C GLY A 53 10.83 8.26 7.89
N ALA A 54 11.27 7.44 6.95
CA ALA A 54 11.54 7.88 5.59
C ALA A 54 10.24 8.10 4.78
N SER A 55 10.31 8.97 3.77
CA SER A 55 9.20 9.27 2.86
C SER A 55 9.45 8.61 1.48
N THR A 56 9.73 7.32 1.46
CA THR A 56 10.06 6.57 0.22
C THR A 56 8.93 5.69 -0.27
N GLY A 57 7.89 5.52 0.53
CA GLY A 57 6.76 4.66 0.22
C GLY A 57 5.97 5.07 -1.02
N LYS A 58 5.42 4.09 -1.73
CA LYS A 58 4.59 4.28 -2.93
C LYS A 58 3.41 3.33 -2.91
N ILE A 59 2.23 3.87 -3.08
CA ILE A 59 0.96 3.13 -3.19
C ILE A 59 0.18 3.62 -4.40
N LYS A 60 -0.77 2.82 -4.87
CA LYS A 60 -1.60 3.12 -6.02
C LYS A 60 -3.04 2.69 -5.76
N ALA A 61 -4.01 3.48 -6.24
CA ALA A 61 -5.39 3.06 -6.38
C ALA A 61 -5.63 2.43 -7.76
N GLU A 62 -6.35 1.32 -7.79
CA GLU A 62 -6.88 0.68 -8.99
C GLU A 62 -8.40 0.69 -8.93
N VAL A 63 -9.04 0.82 -10.10
CA VAL A 63 -10.49 1.01 -10.20
C VAL A 63 -11.05 0.12 -11.30
N SER A 64 -12.20 -0.48 -11.03
CA SER A 64 -13.00 -1.19 -12.03
C SER A 64 -14.48 -0.84 -11.89
N GLY A 65 -15.26 -1.07 -12.94
CA GLY A 65 -16.70 -0.79 -12.96
C GLY A 65 -17.05 0.70 -12.95
N GLY A 66 -18.21 1.02 -12.39
CA GLY A 66 -18.78 2.36 -12.40
C GLY A 66 -19.27 2.79 -13.78
N ASN A 67 -19.49 4.09 -13.96
CA ASN A 67 -19.82 4.67 -15.25
C ASN A 67 -18.55 4.86 -16.08
N ASN A 68 -18.36 3.97 -17.05
CA ASN A 68 -17.19 3.92 -17.93
C ASN A 68 -17.55 4.43 -19.33
N PRO A 69 -16.68 5.17 -20.07
CA PRO A 69 -15.24 5.33 -19.84
C PRO A 69 -14.89 6.42 -18.80
N PRO A 70 -13.63 6.37 -18.25
CA PRO A 70 -13.13 7.40 -17.33
C PRO A 70 -13.33 8.82 -17.89
N PRO A 71 -13.34 9.88 -17.04
CA PRO A 71 -12.37 9.99 -15.93
C PRO A 71 -12.93 9.60 -14.56
N TYR A 72 -12.13 8.85 -13.77
CA TYR A 72 -12.32 8.78 -12.33
C TYR A 72 -11.54 9.89 -11.63
N THR A 73 -12.07 10.37 -10.53
CA THR A 73 -11.37 11.29 -9.64
C THR A 73 -10.98 10.58 -8.35
N TYR A 74 -9.88 11.01 -7.76
CA TYR A 74 -9.27 10.39 -6.58
C TYR A 74 -9.11 11.44 -5.49
N GLN A 75 -9.34 11.06 -4.26
CA GLN A 75 -9.09 11.89 -3.10
C GLN A 75 -8.52 11.03 -1.99
N TRP A 76 -7.21 11.13 -1.78
CA TRP A 76 -6.55 10.51 -0.65
C TRP A 76 -6.67 11.35 0.62
N ASN A 77 -6.61 10.71 1.79
CA ASN A 77 -6.66 11.39 3.09
C ASN A 77 -5.47 12.34 3.34
N ASN A 78 -4.39 12.24 2.58
CA ASN A 78 -3.25 13.18 2.59
C ASN A 78 -3.35 14.27 1.49
N ASN A 79 -4.54 14.48 0.92
CA ASN A 79 -4.88 15.47 -0.12
C ASN A 79 -4.28 15.22 -1.51
N VAL A 80 -3.68 14.07 -1.76
CA VAL A 80 -3.30 13.65 -3.12
C VAL A 80 -4.56 13.33 -3.93
N THR A 81 -4.60 13.78 -5.20
CA THR A 81 -5.77 13.63 -6.10
C THR A 81 -5.47 12.82 -7.36
N THR A 82 -4.36 12.11 -7.38
CA THR A 82 -3.96 11.21 -8.46
C THR A 82 -4.11 9.75 -8.03
N PRO A 83 -4.25 8.79 -8.98
CA PRO A 83 -4.27 7.37 -8.62
C PRO A 83 -3.01 6.91 -7.89
N ASN A 84 -1.87 7.53 -8.18
CA ASN A 84 -0.59 7.24 -7.55
C ASN A 84 -0.34 8.18 -6.38
N ASN A 85 0.08 7.63 -5.24
CA ASN A 85 0.43 8.37 -4.04
C ASN A 85 1.86 7.98 -3.62
N TYR A 86 2.81 8.84 -3.91
CA TYR A 86 4.24 8.57 -3.84
C TYR A 86 4.94 9.50 -2.84
N ASN A 87 6.15 9.11 -2.44
CA ASN A 87 6.97 9.84 -1.47
C ASN A 87 6.25 10.06 -0.15
N ILE A 88 5.67 9.00 0.37
CA ILE A 88 4.88 8.99 1.60
C ILE A 88 5.58 8.21 2.70
N ILE A 89 5.30 8.60 3.95
CA ILE A 89 5.75 7.90 5.15
C ILE A 89 4.84 6.71 5.46
N ALA A 90 5.23 5.89 6.42
CA ALA A 90 4.35 4.85 6.96
C ALA A 90 3.07 5.44 7.56
N GLY A 91 1.97 4.72 7.43
CA GLY A 91 0.67 5.17 7.94
C GLY A 91 -0.51 4.49 7.28
N ASN A 92 -1.70 4.87 7.69
CA ASN A 92 -2.95 4.41 7.07
C ASN A 92 -3.39 5.40 5.99
N TYR A 93 -3.56 4.91 4.76
CA TYR A 93 -3.99 5.68 3.60
C TYR A 93 -5.34 5.19 3.13
N VAL A 94 -6.25 6.14 2.97
CA VAL A 94 -7.61 5.93 2.48
C VAL A 94 -7.80 6.75 1.22
N VAL A 95 -8.33 6.14 0.18
CA VAL A 95 -8.70 6.80 -1.07
C VAL A 95 -10.20 6.70 -1.30
N ILE A 96 -10.81 7.81 -1.68
CA ILE A 96 -12.18 7.86 -2.22
C ILE A 96 -12.03 8.03 -3.74
N VAL A 97 -12.64 7.11 -4.49
CA VAL A 97 -12.73 7.18 -5.95
C VAL A 97 -14.15 7.58 -6.32
N THR A 98 -14.27 8.47 -7.29
CA THR A 98 -15.58 8.94 -7.80
C THR A 98 -15.59 8.83 -9.33
N ASP A 99 -16.67 8.27 -9.88
CA ASP A 99 -16.89 8.20 -11.33
C ASP A 99 -17.53 9.47 -11.90
N ASP A 100 -17.74 9.51 -13.23
CA ASP A 100 -18.33 10.65 -13.95
C ASP A 100 -19.77 10.99 -13.49
N LYS A 101 -20.51 10.05 -12.92
CA LYS A 101 -21.89 10.25 -12.43
C LYS A 101 -21.97 10.53 -10.94
N GLY A 102 -20.84 10.53 -10.24
CA GLY A 102 -20.76 10.79 -8.82
C GLY A 102 -20.96 9.54 -7.93
N CYS A 103 -20.91 8.33 -8.50
CA CYS A 103 -20.83 7.12 -7.69
C CYS A 103 -19.45 7.05 -7.05
N THR A 104 -19.39 6.62 -5.80
CA THR A 104 -18.15 6.58 -5.02
C THR A 104 -17.88 5.21 -4.45
N ASP A 105 -16.60 4.85 -4.36
CA ASP A 105 -16.12 3.74 -3.56
C ASP A 105 -14.83 4.13 -2.82
N THR A 106 -14.52 3.38 -1.76
CA THR A 106 -13.42 3.71 -0.85
C THR A 106 -12.55 2.49 -0.62
N ALA A 107 -11.24 2.68 -0.73
CA ALA A 107 -10.25 1.65 -0.42
C ALA A 107 -9.22 2.18 0.58
N GLU A 108 -8.63 1.27 1.36
CA GLU A 108 -7.61 1.61 2.34
C GLU A 108 -6.40 0.67 2.25
N ILE A 109 -5.25 1.16 2.69
CA ILE A 109 -4.01 0.40 2.81
C ILE A 109 -3.18 0.93 3.97
N ILE A 110 -2.59 0.02 4.74
CA ILE A 110 -1.58 0.34 5.74
C ILE A 110 -0.21 0.20 5.07
N LEU A 111 0.55 1.28 5.07
CA LEU A 111 1.95 1.30 4.64
C LEU A 111 2.83 1.18 5.88
N GLU A 112 3.58 0.10 5.95
CA GLU A 112 4.48 -0.18 7.06
C GLU A 112 5.88 0.37 6.79
N GLU A 113 6.65 0.58 7.86
CA GLU A 113 8.06 0.94 7.82
C GLU A 113 8.90 -0.04 8.66
N PRO A 114 10.21 -0.15 8.39
CA PRO A 114 11.11 -0.91 9.25
C PRO A 114 11.17 -0.33 10.65
N THR A 115 11.53 -1.15 11.62
CA THR A 115 11.83 -0.67 12.97
C THR A 115 13.08 0.21 12.97
N LEU A 116 13.17 1.15 13.92
CA LEU A 116 14.33 2.03 14.05
C LEU A 116 15.63 1.22 14.20
N LEU A 117 16.61 1.50 13.34
CA LEU A 117 17.95 0.93 13.48
C LEU A 117 18.61 1.51 14.74
N THR A 118 19.01 0.63 15.66
CA THR A 118 19.70 0.98 16.87
C THR A 118 20.96 0.17 17.02
N VAL A 119 22.02 0.78 17.58
CA VAL A 119 23.26 0.10 17.91
C VAL A 119 23.60 0.38 19.38
N THR A 120 24.01 -0.66 20.07
CA THR A 120 24.63 -0.59 21.39
C THR A 120 25.96 -1.31 21.34
N ILE A 121 26.85 -1.08 22.30
CA ILE A 121 28.14 -1.73 22.36
C ILE A 121 28.23 -2.65 23.57
N SER A 122 29.01 -3.72 23.42
CA SER A 122 29.58 -4.51 24.51
C SER A 122 31.09 -4.45 24.37
N GLU A 123 31.78 -4.16 25.43
CA GLU A 123 33.23 -3.91 25.47
C GLU A 123 33.97 -4.90 26.37
N SER A 124 35.19 -5.17 26.04
CA SER A 124 36.17 -5.85 26.89
C SER A 124 37.44 -5.02 26.89
N ASP A 125 37.77 -4.49 28.07
CA ASP A 125 38.99 -3.70 28.28
C ASP A 125 40.25 -4.52 28.01
N VAL A 126 41.36 -3.82 27.76
CA VAL A 126 42.68 -4.45 27.67
C VAL A 126 43.05 -5.12 28.99
N SER A 127 43.65 -6.29 28.92
CA SER A 127 43.98 -7.08 30.12
C SER A 127 45.07 -6.50 30.99
N CYS A 128 46.04 -5.75 30.40
CA CYS A 128 47.13 -5.14 31.11
C CYS A 128 47.63 -3.85 30.40
N PHE A 129 48.31 -3.01 31.13
CA PHE A 129 48.96 -1.80 30.59
C PHE A 129 49.91 -2.17 29.41
N GLY A 130 49.70 -1.54 28.26
CA GLY A 130 50.48 -1.73 27.07
C GLY A 130 50.13 -2.98 26.23
N TYR A 131 49.00 -3.64 26.51
CA TYR A 131 48.45 -4.69 25.65
C TYR A 131 47.46 -4.09 24.66
N ASP A 132 47.35 -4.78 23.49
CA ASP A 132 46.43 -4.45 22.38
C ASP A 132 45.40 -5.58 22.24
N ASP A 133 44.76 -6.01 23.34
CA ASP A 133 43.80 -7.11 23.41
C ASP A 133 42.39 -6.65 23.76
N GLY A 134 42.12 -5.36 23.65
CA GLY A 134 40.78 -4.81 23.82
C GLY A 134 39.83 -5.22 22.66
N GLU A 135 38.55 -5.40 22.99
CA GLU A 135 37.50 -5.72 22.02
C GLU A 135 36.26 -4.88 22.24
N ILE A 136 35.61 -4.47 21.12
CA ILE A 136 34.31 -3.81 21.14
C ILE A 136 33.41 -4.53 20.13
N THR A 137 32.22 -4.97 20.58
CA THR A 137 31.21 -5.60 19.75
C THR A 137 30.00 -4.71 19.61
N ALA A 138 29.57 -4.45 18.37
CA ALA A 138 28.33 -3.75 18.05
C ALA A 138 27.13 -4.71 18.16
N ILE A 139 26.14 -4.35 18.96
CA ILE A 139 24.88 -5.07 19.09
C ILE A 139 23.82 -4.25 18.37
N VAL A 140 23.38 -4.76 17.21
CA VAL A 140 22.47 -4.06 16.29
C VAL A 140 21.07 -4.68 16.37
N SER A 141 20.04 -3.82 16.31
CA SER A 141 18.65 -4.25 16.17
C SER A 141 17.86 -3.30 15.28
N GLY A 142 16.80 -3.76 14.64
CA GLY A 142 15.96 -2.99 13.74
C GLY A 142 16.60 -2.70 12.38
N GLY A 143 16.10 -1.68 11.69
CA GLY A 143 16.51 -1.36 10.32
C GLY A 143 16.09 -2.42 9.31
N THR A 144 16.72 -2.37 8.15
CA THR A 144 16.51 -3.30 7.02
C THR A 144 17.85 -4.02 6.74
N PRO A 145 18.19 -5.08 7.48
CA PRO A 145 19.42 -5.84 7.21
C PRO A 145 19.34 -6.53 5.85
N GLU A 146 20.51 -6.82 5.26
CA GLU A 146 20.56 -7.70 4.10
C GLU A 146 19.91 -9.05 4.42
N PRO A 147 19.13 -9.63 3.50
CA PRO A 147 18.44 -10.90 3.73
C PRO A 147 19.45 -12.04 3.88
N GLY A 148 19.39 -12.71 5.01
CA GLY A 148 20.24 -13.84 5.35
C GLY A 148 19.86 -14.45 6.72
N ILE A 149 20.47 -15.55 7.08
CA ILE A 149 20.30 -16.16 8.40
C ILE A 149 21.69 -16.44 8.97
N PRO A 150 22.18 -15.64 9.93
CA PRO A 150 21.56 -14.44 10.52
C PRO A 150 21.51 -13.25 9.54
N PRO A 151 20.63 -12.27 9.80
CA PRO A 151 20.58 -11.04 9.01
C PRO A 151 21.91 -10.29 9.11
N THR A 152 22.35 -9.71 7.98
CA THR A 152 23.68 -9.13 7.87
C THR A 152 23.60 -7.61 7.86
N TYR A 153 24.38 -6.97 8.74
CA TYR A 153 24.62 -5.54 8.76
C TYR A 153 26.04 -5.25 8.29
N PHE A 154 26.31 -4.06 7.80
CA PHE A 154 27.62 -3.58 7.43
C PHE A 154 28.19 -2.72 8.55
N TYR A 155 29.45 -2.93 8.90
CA TYR A 155 30.16 -2.26 9.97
C TYR A 155 31.37 -1.51 9.41
N LEU A 156 31.72 -0.41 10.03
CA LEU A 156 32.96 0.32 9.79
C LEU A 156 33.37 0.96 11.13
N TRP A 157 34.54 0.58 11.60
CA TRP A 157 35.15 1.15 12.77
C TRP A 157 36.18 2.20 12.36
N ASP A 158 36.36 3.21 13.18
CA ASP A 158 37.35 4.29 13.00
C ASP A 158 38.74 3.98 13.61
N ASP A 159 38.96 2.72 13.95
CA ASP A 159 40.25 2.21 14.38
C ASP A 159 41.31 2.29 13.26
N PRO A 160 42.63 2.32 13.57
CA PRO A 160 43.67 2.41 12.55
C PRO A 160 43.65 1.31 11.48
N ALA A 161 43.06 0.15 11.79
CA ALA A 161 42.92 -0.96 10.85
C ALA A 161 41.65 -0.83 9.94
N GLY A 162 40.70 0.05 10.29
CA GLY A 162 39.44 0.22 9.56
C GLY A 162 38.63 -1.07 9.52
N GLN A 163 38.43 -1.71 10.67
CA GLN A 163 37.76 -3.00 10.76
C GLN A 163 36.30 -2.92 10.31
N THR A 164 35.81 -3.98 9.63
CA THR A 164 34.47 -4.04 9.06
C THR A 164 33.62 -5.20 9.58
N THR A 165 34.07 -5.86 10.63
CA THR A 165 33.38 -6.95 11.31
C THR A 165 32.49 -6.41 12.45
N GLN A 166 31.54 -7.20 12.90
CA GLN A 166 30.68 -6.84 14.02
C GLN A 166 31.48 -6.52 15.30
N THR A 167 32.59 -7.22 15.50
CA THR A 167 33.55 -7.01 16.60
C THR A 167 34.83 -6.42 16.04
N ALA A 168 35.25 -5.29 16.60
CA ALA A 168 36.61 -4.79 16.47
C ALA A 168 37.46 -5.40 17.56
N SER A 169 38.62 -5.93 17.23
CA SER A 169 39.53 -6.61 18.15
C SER A 169 40.96 -6.04 18.01
N SER A 170 41.84 -6.43 18.93
CA SER A 170 43.20 -5.93 18.98
C SER A 170 43.25 -4.41 19.12
N LEU A 171 42.41 -3.87 19.97
CA LEU A 171 42.35 -2.43 20.24
C LEU A 171 43.30 -2.07 21.39
N SER A 172 44.04 -0.97 21.20
CA SER A 172 44.87 -0.33 22.25
C SER A 172 44.18 0.87 22.86
N PRO A 173 44.38 1.15 24.13
CA PRO A 173 44.03 2.45 24.68
C PRO A 173 45.02 3.49 24.14
N ASP A 174 44.52 4.62 23.63
CA ASP A 174 45.31 5.77 23.22
C ASP A 174 45.87 6.56 24.44
#